data_cfc1989889d086a4531dc0f621ddf0d0
#
_entry.id   cfc1989889d086a4531dc0f621ddf0d0
#
_cell.length_a   1.000
_cell.length_b   1.000
_cell.length_c   1.000
_cell.angle_alpha   90.00
_cell.angle_beta   90.00
_cell.angle_gamma   90.00
#
_symmetry.space_group_name_H-M   'P 1'
#
loop_
_entity.id
_entity.type
_entity.pdbx_description
1 polymer ?
#
loop_
_entity_poly.entity_id
_entity_poly.type
_entity_poly.pdbx_seq_one_letter_code
_entity_poly.pdbx_strand_id
1 'polypeptide(L)'
;DVVLAISPDIGEEHDYRQYVATFMQTNEIGYGDTHEGMCIFHQPDARNITIVFRGETQDDFTESIQEEMLDKCKERLKADDPFGGYQSLIRDLKRGLSRISEGKKIRPMDIDDGTVASRFFTDLLMAFVIMAIPTALMTWYQVRKMKTRVQQSNADQYTADGGLELTEKRDIFLYTTM
;
A
#
# COMPACT_ATOMS: atom_id res chain seq x y z
N ASP A 1 1.41 -2.00 32.66
CA ASP A 1 0.01 -2.46 32.67
C ASP A 1 -0.66 -2.14 31.34
N VAL A 2 -1.60 -3.02 30.94
CA VAL A 2 -2.46 -2.83 29.75
C VAL A 2 -3.91 -2.92 30.21
N VAL A 3 -4.66 -1.86 29.97
CA VAL A 3 -6.09 -1.78 30.34
C VAL A 3 -6.92 -1.59 29.08
N LEU A 4 -7.99 -2.37 28.95
CA LEU A 4 -9.04 -2.17 27.95
C LEU A 4 -10.25 -1.53 28.64
N ALA A 5 -10.58 -0.31 28.30
CA ALA A 5 -11.75 0.40 28.78
C ALA A 5 -12.77 0.52 27.62
N ILE A 6 -14.00 0.08 27.89
CA ILE A 6 -15.11 0.21 26.96
C ILE A 6 -16.14 1.10 27.64
N SER A 7 -16.49 2.20 26.99
CA SER A 7 -17.44 3.17 27.53
C SER A 7 -18.48 3.54 26.46
N PRO A 8 -19.71 3.88 26.86
CA PRO A 8 -20.63 4.56 25.97
C PRO A 8 -20.03 5.90 25.53
N ASP A 9 -20.68 6.54 24.58
CA ASP A 9 -20.24 7.85 24.08
C ASP A 9 -20.10 8.87 25.23
N ILE A 10 -18.93 9.55 25.26
CA ILE A 10 -18.65 10.63 26.24
C ILE A 10 -18.94 12.02 25.67
N GLY A 11 -19.51 12.11 24.46
CA GLY A 11 -19.84 13.34 23.74
C GLY A 11 -18.74 13.83 22.82
N GLU A 12 -19.12 14.55 21.78
CA GLU A 12 -18.22 15.01 20.71
C GLU A 12 -17.26 16.13 21.13
N GLU A 13 -17.54 16.83 22.23
CA GLU A 13 -16.74 17.97 22.69
C GLU A 13 -15.47 17.58 23.47
N HIS A 14 -15.25 16.28 23.72
CA HIS A 14 -14.13 15.84 24.55
C HIS A 14 -12.98 15.33 23.68
N ASP A 15 -11.78 15.82 23.98
CA ASP A 15 -10.56 15.17 23.49
C ASP A 15 -10.41 13.80 24.18
N TYR A 16 -10.70 12.76 23.41
CA TYR A 16 -10.65 11.38 23.89
C TYR A 16 -9.30 11.01 24.49
N ARG A 17 -8.19 11.53 23.94
CA ARG A 17 -6.86 11.27 24.48
C ARG A 17 -6.69 11.91 25.86
N GLN A 18 -7.16 13.15 26.01
CA GLN A 18 -7.10 13.84 27.28
C GLN A 18 -8.02 13.20 28.33
N TYR A 19 -9.22 12.79 27.92
CA TYR A 19 -10.14 12.06 28.79
C TYR A 19 -9.53 10.78 29.32
N VAL A 20 -8.96 9.95 28.46
CA VAL A 20 -8.33 8.67 28.81
C VAL A 20 -7.08 8.88 29.66
N ALA A 21 -6.27 9.91 29.35
CA ALA A 21 -5.10 10.26 30.18
C ALA A 21 -5.53 10.66 31.60
N THR A 22 -6.59 11.45 31.75
CA THR A 22 -7.17 11.83 33.05
C THR A 22 -7.73 10.60 33.77
N PHE A 23 -8.43 9.72 33.05
CA PHE A 23 -8.95 8.46 33.58
C PHE A 23 -7.83 7.57 34.13
N MET A 24 -6.73 7.41 33.38
CA MET A 24 -5.56 6.66 33.82
C MET A 24 -4.92 7.28 35.06
N GLN A 25 -4.86 8.61 35.11
CA GLN A 25 -4.29 9.33 36.26
C GLN A 25 -5.14 9.20 37.50
N THR A 26 -6.47 9.36 37.37
CA THR A 26 -7.42 9.33 38.51
C THR A 26 -7.51 7.94 39.10
N ASN A 27 -7.38 6.90 38.27
CA ASN A 27 -7.48 5.51 38.72
C ASN A 27 -6.10 4.85 38.98
N GLU A 28 -5.04 5.65 38.98
CA GLU A 28 -3.64 5.20 39.24
C GLU A 28 -3.24 4.00 38.33
N ILE A 29 -3.73 4.02 37.09
CA ILE A 29 -3.43 2.96 36.12
C ILE A 29 -1.99 3.10 35.66
N GLY A 30 -1.21 2.00 35.82
CA GLY A 30 0.19 1.94 35.43
C GLY A 30 1.02 1.14 36.43
N TYR A 31 2.25 0.85 36.07
CA TYR A 31 3.19 0.10 36.89
C TYR A 31 4.33 1.01 37.40
N GLY A 32 4.76 0.79 38.62
CA GLY A 32 5.84 1.54 39.25
C GLY A 32 5.47 2.97 39.65
N ASP A 33 6.44 3.71 40.13
CA ASP A 33 6.27 5.10 40.61
C ASP A 33 5.96 6.09 39.45
N THR A 34 6.30 5.73 38.24
CA THR A 34 6.03 6.50 37.00
C THR A 34 4.68 6.20 36.39
N HIS A 35 3.95 5.23 36.94
CA HIS A 35 2.66 4.75 36.42
C HIS A 35 2.73 4.42 34.94
N GLU A 36 3.73 3.67 34.52
CA GLU A 36 3.88 3.24 33.13
C GLU A 36 2.78 2.27 32.72
N GLY A 37 2.12 2.58 31.63
CA GLY A 37 1.02 1.75 31.18
C GLY A 37 0.41 2.23 29.88
N MET A 38 -0.57 1.48 29.41
CA MET A 38 -1.34 1.83 28.23
C MET A 38 -2.81 1.51 28.44
N CYS A 39 -3.65 2.35 27.89
CA CYS A 39 -5.09 2.18 27.90
C CYS A 39 -5.60 2.13 26.47
N ILE A 40 -6.27 1.04 26.11
CA ILE A 40 -7.08 0.92 24.90
C ILE A 40 -8.49 1.39 25.28
N PHE A 41 -8.93 2.46 24.67
CA PHE A 41 -10.24 3.02 24.93
C PHE A 41 -11.13 2.86 23.70
N HIS A 42 -12.26 2.18 23.86
CA HIS A 42 -13.19 1.92 22.78
C HIS A 42 -14.59 2.43 23.12
N GLN A 43 -15.16 3.18 22.20
CA GLN A 43 -16.53 3.69 22.25
C GLN A 43 -17.31 3.10 21.08
N PRO A 44 -18.06 2.01 21.28
CA PRO A 44 -18.80 1.34 20.22
C PRO A 44 -19.82 2.28 19.53
N ASP A 45 -20.52 3.09 20.30
CA ASP A 45 -21.57 3.98 19.80
C ASP A 45 -21.01 5.10 18.92
N ALA A 46 -19.89 5.69 19.32
CA ALA A 46 -19.15 6.69 18.55
C ALA A 46 -18.24 6.08 17.48
N ARG A 47 -18.13 4.75 17.41
CA ARG A 47 -17.23 4.02 16.52
C ARG A 47 -15.78 4.49 16.61
N ASN A 48 -15.37 4.87 17.81
CA ASN A 48 -14.05 5.39 18.08
C ASN A 48 -13.25 4.43 18.94
N ILE A 49 -11.98 4.21 18.56
CA ILE A 49 -11.02 3.45 19.35
C ILE A 49 -9.69 4.21 19.33
N THR A 50 -9.10 4.36 20.51
CA THR A 50 -7.81 5.02 20.67
C THR A 50 -6.93 4.25 21.65
N ILE A 51 -5.62 4.48 21.57
CA ILE A 51 -4.65 3.98 22.53
C ILE A 51 -3.97 5.19 23.16
N VAL A 52 -3.85 5.17 24.47
CA VAL A 52 -3.12 6.17 25.22
C VAL A 52 -2.01 5.47 25.98
N PHE A 53 -0.78 5.93 25.76
CA PHE A 53 0.42 5.48 26.45
C PHE A 53 0.79 6.45 27.54
N ARG A 54 1.36 5.93 28.61
CA ARG A 54 1.91 6.72 29.72
C ARG A 54 3.27 6.17 30.10
N GLY A 55 4.24 7.08 30.35
CA GLY A 55 5.61 6.72 30.66
C GLY A 55 6.53 6.69 29.44
N GLU A 56 7.72 6.11 29.61
CA GLU A 56 8.76 6.09 28.57
C GLU A 56 8.35 5.40 27.28
N THR A 57 7.41 4.44 27.33
CA THR A 57 6.92 3.71 26.17
C THR A 57 6.15 4.58 25.17
N GLN A 58 5.72 5.77 25.57
CA GLN A 58 5.00 6.70 24.68
C GLN A 58 5.87 7.12 23.48
N ASP A 59 7.15 7.34 23.69
CA ASP A 59 8.07 7.80 22.65
C ASP A 59 8.41 6.69 21.64
N ASP A 60 8.30 5.44 22.05
CA ASP A 60 8.60 4.27 21.22
C ASP A 60 7.44 3.90 20.28
N PHE A 61 6.20 4.17 20.69
CA PHE A 61 5.00 3.95 19.87
C PHE A 61 4.60 5.21 19.12
N THR A 62 5.29 5.49 18.02
CA THR A 62 5.00 6.65 17.17
C THR A 62 3.57 6.63 16.64
N GLU A 63 3.04 7.79 16.26
CA GLU A 63 1.67 7.93 15.75
C GLU A 63 1.38 6.99 14.57
N SER A 64 2.32 6.83 13.64
CA SER A 64 2.18 5.92 12.50
C SER A 64 2.06 4.44 12.91
N ILE A 65 2.75 4.04 13.99
CA ILE A 65 2.66 2.69 14.56
C ILE A 65 1.28 2.48 15.21
N GLN A 66 0.82 3.49 15.96
CA GLN A 66 -0.50 3.45 16.61
C GLN A 66 -1.62 3.37 15.58
N GLU A 67 -1.55 4.17 14.52
CA GLU A 67 -2.52 4.14 13.42
C GLU A 67 -2.58 2.78 12.73
N GLU A 68 -1.43 2.19 12.40
CA GLU A 68 -1.37 0.86 11.77
C GLU A 68 -2.03 -0.22 12.63
N MET A 69 -1.76 -0.21 13.95
CA MET A 69 -2.38 -1.15 14.90
C MET A 69 -3.89 -0.93 15.02
N LEU A 70 -4.30 0.36 15.11
CA LEU A 70 -5.70 0.71 15.24
C LEU A 70 -6.50 0.39 13.98
N ASP A 71 -5.94 0.57 12.81
CA ASP A 71 -6.63 0.30 11.54
C ASP A 71 -6.95 -1.17 11.37
N LYS A 72 -6.02 -2.07 11.73
CA LYS A 72 -6.29 -3.52 11.75
C LYS A 72 -7.41 -3.87 12.73
N CYS A 73 -7.40 -3.25 13.90
CA CYS A 73 -8.46 -3.46 14.89
C CYS A 73 -9.80 -2.94 14.35
N LYS A 74 -9.85 -1.73 13.78
CA LYS A 74 -11.04 -1.13 13.19
C LYS A 74 -11.63 -1.96 12.04
N GLU A 75 -10.80 -2.55 11.20
CA GLU A 75 -11.27 -3.44 10.12
C GLU A 75 -12.03 -4.65 10.67
N ARG A 76 -11.51 -5.27 11.74
CA ARG A 76 -12.19 -6.40 12.40
C ARG A 76 -13.47 -5.96 13.14
N LEU A 77 -13.43 -4.82 13.81
CA LEU A 77 -14.62 -4.26 14.44
C LEU A 77 -15.74 -3.99 13.42
N LYS A 78 -15.39 -3.50 12.22
CA LYS A 78 -16.35 -3.31 11.11
C LYS A 78 -16.90 -4.64 10.59
N ALA A 79 -16.12 -5.73 10.69
CA ALA A 79 -16.54 -7.07 10.31
C ALA A 79 -17.33 -7.81 11.41
N ASP A 80 -17.74 -7.10 12.48
CA ASP A 80 -18.46 -7.63 13.64
C ASP A 80 -17.66 -8.72 14.40
N ASP A 81 -16.31 -8.58 14.40
CA ASP A 81 -15.37 -9.42 15.13
C ASP A 81 -14.59 -8.61 16.19
N PRO A 82 -15.24 -8.15 17.26
CA PRO A 82 -14.58 -7.35 18.28
C PRO A 82 -13.50 -8.14 19.04
N PHE A 83 -13.74 -9.42 19.29
CA PHE A 83 -12.74 -10.26 19.96
C PHE A 83 -11.45 -10.38 19.15
N GLY A 84 -11.57 -10.70 17.86
CA GLY A 84 -10.42 -10.76 16.96
C GLY A 84 -9.74 -9.40 16.80
N GLY A 85 -10.50 -8.30 16.82
CA GLY A 85 -9.98 -6.94 16.80
C GLY A 85 -9.08 -6.65 17.98
N TYR A 86 -9.58 -6.83 19.20
CA TYR A 86 -8.80 -6.62 20.43
C TYR A 86 -7.63 -7.58 20.55
N GLN A 87 -7.83 -8.84 20.19
CA GLN A 87 -6.75 -9.83 20.23
C GLN A 87 -5.60 -9.46 19.29
N SER A 88 -5.90 -8.97 18.09
CA SER A 88 -4.87 -8.48 17.15
C SER A 88 -4.11 -7.31 17.73
N LEU A 89 -4.82 -6.34 18.30
CA LEU A 89 -4.24 -5.15 18.90
C LEU A 89 -3.31 -5.49 20.08
N ILE A 90 -3.75 -6.34 20.99
CA ILE A 90 -2.95 -6.79 22.14
C ILE A 90 -1.71 -7.56 21.69
N ARG A 91 -1.83 -8.37 20.65
CA ARG A 91 -0.69 -9.10 20.07
C ARG A 91 0.34 -8.16 19.49
N ASP A 92 -0.11 -7.14 18.76
CA ASP A 92 0.77 -6.15 18.14
C ASP A 92 1.47 -5.29 19.20
N LEU A 93 0.74 -4.88 20.25
CA LEU A 93 1.32 -4.22 21.43
C LEU A 93 2.38 -5.09 22.10
N LYS A 94 2.10 -6.36 22.31
CA LYS A 94 3.06 -7.31 22.90
C LYS A 94 4.33 -7.44 22.06
N ARG A 95 4.21 -7.49 20.73
CA ARG A 95 5.36 -7.53 19.82
C ARG A 95 6.19 -6.25 19.92
N GLY A 96 5.52 -5.09 19.94
CA GLY A 96 6.18 -3.81 20.12
C GLY A 96 6.96 -3.75 21.43
N LEU A 97 6.33 -4.10 22.54
CA LEU A 97 6.98 -4.13 23.86
C LEU A 97 8.15 -5.12 23.91
N SER A 98 8.04 -6.29 23.28
CA SER A 98 9.16 -7.24 23.19
C SER A 98 10.36 -6.64 22.45
N ARG A 99 10.12 -5.86 21.41
CA ARG A 99 11.19 -5.15 20.68
C ARG A 99 11.85 -4.08 21.52
N ILE A 100 11.07 -3.30 22.25
CA ILE A 100 11.59 -2.28 23.17
C ILE A 100 12.48 -2.93 24.25
N SER A 101 12.01 -4.05 24.82
CA SER A 101 12.79 -4.77 25.84
C SER A 101 14.11 -5.35 25.29
N GLU A 102 14.22 -5.57 23.99
CA GLU A 102 15.44 -5.95 23.28
C GLU A 102 16.32 -4.74 22.90
N GLY A 103 15.93 -3.51 23.26
CA GLY A 103 16.63 -2.27 22.89
C GLY A 103 16.49 -1.91 21.41
N LYS A 104 15.49 -2.44 20.71
CA LYS A 104 15.25 -2.20 19.29
C LYS A 104 14.09 -1.22 19.10
N LYS A 105 14.26 -0.31 18.15
CA LYS A 105 13.15 0.57 17.74
C LYS A 105 12.07 -0.22 17.01
N ILE A 106 10.82 0.11 17.29
CA ILE A 106 9.67 -0.47 16.60
C ILE A 106 9.56 0.18 15.21
N ARG A 107 9.28 -0.65 14.21
CA ARG A 107 8.95 -0.20 12.86
C ARG A 107 7.55 -0.71 12.50
N PRO A 108 6.78 -0.01 11.66
CA PRO A 108 5.47 -0.48 11.22
C PRO A 108 5.48 -1.91 10.66
N MET A 109 6.54 -2.29 9.94
CA MET A 109 6.73 -3.65 9.41
C MET A 109 6.91 -4.73 10.49
N ASP A 110 7.33 -4.38 11.69
CA ASP A 110 7.58 -5.32 12.78
C ASP A 110 6.27 -5.77 13.46
N ILE A 111 5.23 -4.98 13.28
CA ILE A 111 3.89 -5.20 13.84
C ILE A 111 3.01 -5.96 12.83
N ASP A 112 3.42 -6.00 11.56
CA ASP A 112 2.62 -6.57 10.49
C ASP A 112 2.68 -8.11 10.45
N ASP A 113 1.51 -8.73 10.35
CA ASP A 113 1.33 -10.18 10.14
C ASP A 113 1.57 -10.62 8.68
N GLY A 114 2.30 -9.84 7.88
CA GLY A 114 2.48 -10.07 6.44
C GLY A 114 1.39 -9.44 5.56
N THR A 115 0.41 -8.75 6.15
CA THR A 115 -0.66 -8.09 5.41
C THR A 115 -0.16 -6.87 4.62
N VAL A 116 0.83 -6.13 5.15
CA VAL A 116 1.46 -5.00 4.44
C VAL A 116 2.19 -5.50 3.20
N ALA A 117 2.92 -6.61 3.30
CA ALA A 117 3.58 -7.21 2.15
C ALA A 117 2.56 -7.63 1.09
N SER A 118 1.44 -8.26 1.49
CA SER A 118 0.39 -8.66 0.55
C SER A 118 -0.33 -7.46 -0.07
N ARG A 119 -0.60 -6.40 0.70
CA ARG A 119 -1.16 -5.13 0.20
C ARG A 119 -0.21 -4.46 -0.78
N PHE A 120 1.09 -4.36 -0.43
CA PHE A 120 2.10 -3.79 -1.33
C PHE A 120 2.17 -4.54 -2.66
N PHE A 121 2.15 -5.89 -2.64
CA PHE A 121 2.11 -6.68 -3.87
C PHE A 121 0.82 -6.49 -4.65
N THR A 122 -0.32 -6.37 -3.97
CA THR A 122 -1.62 -6.11 -4.61
C THR A 122 -1.64 -4.73 -5.26
N ASP A 123 -1.18 -3.70 -4.57
CA ASP A 123 -1.11 -2.32 -5.08
C ASP A 123 -0.14 -2.21 -6.24
N LEU A 124 1.02 -2.87 -6.15
CA LEU A 124 2.00 -2.94 -7.23
C LEU A 124 1.43 -3.64 -8.46
N LEU A 125 0.71 -4.74 -8.27
CA LEU A 125 0.06 -5.49 -9.35
C LEU A 125 -1.05 -4.66 -10.00
N MET A 126 -1.87 -3.96 -9.21
CA MET A 126 -2.90 -3.04 -9.72
C MET A 126 -2.28 -1.88 -10.50
N ALA A 127 -1.20 -1.27 -10.01
CA ALA A 127 -0.48 -0.22 -10.73
C ALA A 127 0.09 -0.74 -12.06
N PHE A 128 0.62 -1.97 -12.07
CA PHE A 128 1.13 -2.60 -13.28
C PHE A 128 0.01 -2.85 -14.31
N VAL A 129 -1.15 -3.33 -13.89
CA VAL A 129 -2.32 -3.54 -14.77
C VAL A 129 -2.81 -2.22 -15.36
N ILE A 130 -2.88 -1.16 -14.55
CA ILE A 130 -3.30 0.17 -15.00
C ILE A 130 -2.35 0.74 -16.05
N MET A 131 -1.03 0.50 -15.93
CA MET A 131 -0.04 0.93 -16.93
C MET A 131 0.00 0.02 -18.17
N ALA A 132 -0.19 -1.29 -18.01
CA ALA A 132 -0.08 -2.26 -19.10
C ALA A 132 -1.19 -2.11 -20.14
N ILE A 133 -2.44 -1.82 -19.71
CA ILE A 133 -3.58 -1.71 -20.60
C ILE A 133 -3.42 -0.57 -21.63
N PRO A 134 -3.13 0.69 -21.25
CA PRO A 134 -2.94 1.77 -22.21
C PRO A 134 -1.76 1.53 -23.15
N THR A 135 -0.64 1.00 -22.62
CA THR A 135 0.55 0.71 -23.43
C THR A 135 0.29 -0.37 -24.45
N ALA A 136 -0.41 -1.45 -24.07
CA ALA A 136 -0.80 -2.51 -24.99
C ALA A 136 -1.74 -2.00 -26.09
N LEU A 137 -2.72 -1.16 -25.75
CA LEU A 137 -3.64 -0.55 -26.72
C LEU A 137 -2.90 0.37 -27.69
N MET A 138 -1.97 1.19 -27.18
CA MET A 138 -1.19 2.11 -28.02
C MET A 138 -0.27 1.34 -28.98
N THR A 139 0.39 0.30 -28.49
CA THR A 139 1.25 -0.57 -29.30
C THR A 139 0.43 -1.31 -30.37
N TRP A 140 -0.73 -1.85 -29.99
CA TRP A 140 -1.63 -2.52 -30.94
C TRP A 140 -2.15 -1.57 -32.02
N TYR A 141 -2.49 -0.34 -31.66
CA TYR A 141 -2.89 0.71 -32.61
C TYR A 141 -1.77 1.03 -33.59
N GLN A 142 -0.54 1.19 -33.12
CA GLN A 142 0.63 1.47 -33.97
C GLN A 142 0.93 0.31 -34.91
N VAL A 143 0.89 -0.94 -34.40
CA VAL A 143 1.11 -2.15 -35.22
C VAL A 143 0.04 -2.27 -36.32
N ARG A 144 -1.22 -1.97 -36.01
CA ARG A 144 -2.27 -1.93 -37.06
C ARG A 144 -2.00 -0.86 -38.12
N LYS A 145 -1.53 0.31 -37.71
CA LYS A 145 -1.20 1.39 -38.65
C LYS A 145 -0.01 1.07 -39.54
N MET A 146 0.94 0.26 -39.03
CA MET A 146 2.10 -0.20 -39.84
C MET A 146 1.73 -1.32 -40.81
N LYS A 147 0.74 -2.14 -40.51
CA LYS A 147 0.28 -3.22 -41.41
C LYS A 147 -0.38 -2.71 -42.69
N THR A 148 -0.77 -1.43 -42.77
CA THR A 148 -1.31 -0.81 -43.98
C THR A 148 -0.22 -0.36 -44.96
N ARG A 149 1.07 -0.40 -44.59
CA ARG A 149 2.17 -0.28 -45.56
C ARG A 149 2.49 -1.69 -46.09
N VAL A 150 1.67 -2.14 -47.00
CA VAL A 150 2.03 -3.28 -47.84
C VAL A 150 3.25 -2.84 -48.65
N GLN A 151 4.37 -3.49 -48.40
CA GLN A 151 5.54 -3.34 -49.25
C GLN A 151 5.10 -3.82 -50.65
N GLN A 152 4.97 -2.90 -51.59
CA GLN A 152 4.71 -3.27 -52.98
C GLN A 152 5.90 -4.06 -53.45
N SER A 153 5.76 -5.39 -53.49
CA SER A 153 6.80 -6.31 -53.86
C SER A 153 6.96 -6.51 -55.39
N ASN A 154 6.00 -5.97 -56.14
CA ASN A 154 5.99 -6.14 -57.58
C ASN A 154 6.10 -4.77 -58.28
N ALA A 155 7.17 -4.61 -59.05
CA ALA A 155 7.35 -3.46 -59.91
C ALA A 155 6.34 -3.36 -61.04
N ASP A 156 5.54 -4.41 -61.25
CA ASP A 156 4.56 -4.52 -62.30
C ASP A 156 3.45 -3.42 -62.30
N GLN A 157 3.21 -2.78 -61.13
CA GLN A 157 2.25 -1.66 -61.02
C GLN A 157 2.80 -0.37 -61.60
N TYR A 158 4.06 -0.29 -61.91
CA TYR A 158 4.68 0.93 -62.51
C TYR A 158 4.96 0.76 -63.98
N THR A 159 4.64 -0.36 -64.58
CA THR A 159 4.70 -0.57 -66.05
C THR A 159 3.35 -0.24 -66.65
N ALA A 160 3.35 0.61 -67.68
CA ALA A 160 2.14 0.85 -68.45
C ALA A 160 1.63 -0.44 -69.10
N ASP A 161 0.30 -0.51 -69.37
CA ASP A 161 -0.32 -1.65 -70.02
C ASP A 161 0.46 -2.04 -71.31
N GLY A 162 1.26 -3.09 -71.25
CA GLY A 162 2.09 -3.53 -72.37
C GLY A 162 3.49 -4.05 -71.95
N GLY A 163 3.84 -3.88 -70.64
CA GLY A 163 5.12 -4.33 -70.14
C GLY A 163 6.32 -3.47 -70.59
N LEU A 164 7.44 -3.67 -69.98
CA LEU A 164 8.73 -3.01 -70.34
C LEU A 164 9.38 -3.80 -71.43
N GLU A 165 9.27 -3.31 -72.68
CA GLU A 165 9.93 -3.90 -73.80
C GLU A 165 11.38 -3.35 -73.89
N LEU A 166 12.36 -4.14 -73.46
CA LEU A 166 13.77 -3.81 -73.59
C LEU A 166 14.21 -4.00 -75.01
N THR A 167 14.35 -2.89 -75.76
CA THR A 167 14.76 -2.88 -77.13
C THR A 167 16.26 -3.19 -77.28
N GLU A 168 17.06 -3.02 -76.27
CA GLU A 168 18.49 -3.37 -76.27
C GLU A 168 18.93 -3.83 -74.89
N LYS A 169 19.52 -5.03 -74.83
CA LYS A 169 20.12 -5.64 -73.65
C LYS A 169 21.63 -5.50 -73.74
N ARG A 170 22.18 -4.41 -73.23
CA ARG A 170 23.63 -4.18 -73.24
C ARG A 170 24.13 -4.01 -71.81
N ASP A 171 24.96 -4.97 -71.36
CA ASP A 171 25.69 -4.86 -70.11
C ASP A 171 26.90 -3.96 -70.33
N ILE A 172 26.86 -2.75 -69.76
CA ILE A 172 28.00 -1.83 -69.76
C ILE A 172 28.70 -1.99 -68.41
N PHE A 173 29.83 -2.66 -68.41
CA PHE A 173 30.71 -2.70 -67.23
C PHE A 173 31.52 -1.40 -67.15
N LEU A 174 31.20 -0.57 -66.17
CA LEU A 174 31.99 0.60 -65.83
C LEU A 174 33.12 0.16 -64.87
N TYR A 175 34.31 0.01 -65.38
CA TYR A 175 35.50 -0.15 -64.55
C TYR A 175 36.03 1.19 -64.16
N THR A 176 36.15 1.44 -62.86
CA THR A 176 36.95 2.53 -62.34
C THR A 176 38.36 1.98 -62.08
N THR A 177 39.32 2.33 -62.90
CA THR A 177 40.72 2.12 -62.60
C THR A 177 41.24 3.33 -61.84
N MET A 178 41.85 3.06 -60.67
CA MET A 178 42.75 3.99 -60.05
C MET A 178 44.12 3.93 -60.67
#